data_8b9b15835eb542c74b1511da12f23841
#
_entry.id   8b9b15835eb542c74b1511da12f23841
#
_cell.length_a   1.000
_cell.length_b   1.000
_cell.length_c   1.000
_cell.angle_alpha   90.00
_cell.angle_beta   90.00
_cell.angle_gamma   90.00
#
_symmetry.space_group_name_H-M   'P 1'
#
loop_
_entity.id
_entity.type
_entity.pdbx_description
1 polymer ?
#
loop_
_entity_poly.entity_id
_entity_poly.type
_entity_poly.pdbx_seq_one_letter_code
_entity_poly.pdbx_strand_id
1 'polypeptide(L)'
;MEKNEQHKSGFVAVIGRPNVGKSTLVNTLIGQKIAIMSDKPQTTRTRILCILTQPDAQIVFLDTPGIHKPRHKLGEYMVKAAEGTLKEVDAILFVVDATEKMGPGEFYILERLQATMKPVILVVNKLDLIDKEQALPIISHYTGKYSFAGVVPISAAEQVNLDSLLDEIKKYLPEGPQYYPEDMITDQPERLIVAELVREKVLHLTRDEIPHAVAVEVDEMTTRPNDDVYIRATIYVERDSQKGIIIGAKGTMLKEIGALARADIQNLLGSKVFLDLWVKVRKDWRDRDGILRNFGFGEER
;
A
#
# COMPACT_ATOMS: atom_id res chain seq x y z
N MET A 1 12.79 9.67 39.17
CA MET A 1 12.20 8.35 38.91
C MET A 1 11.90 8.34 37.43
N GLU A 2 12.82 7.84 36.59
CA GLU A 2 12.56 7.58 35.20
C GLU A 2 11.47 6.51 35.15
N LYS A 3 10.32 6.83 34.56
CA LYS A 3 9.36 5.82 34.16
C LYS A 3 10.08 4.96 33.12
N ASN A 4 10.41 3.75 33.51
CA ASN A 4 10.82 2.69 32.59
C ASN A 4 9.56 2.41 31.72
N GLU A 5 9.35 3.21 30.68
CA GLU A 5 8.28 2.95 29.73
C GLU A 5 8.65 1.65 29.03
N GLN A 6 7.90 0.60 29.31
CA GLN A 6 8.12 -0.70 28.72
C GLN A 6 7.88 -0.57 27.21
N HIS A 7 8.86 -1.02 26.43
CA HIS A 7 8.79 -0.99 24.96
C HIS A 7 7.56 -1.76 24.49
N LYS A 8 6.87 -1.25 23.47
CA LYS A 8 5.66 -1.84 22.90
C LYS A 8 5.91 -2.26 21.47
N SER A 9 5.42 -3.43 21.10
CA SER A 9 5.52 -3.91 19.70
C SER A 9 4.22 -4.54 19.27
N GLY A 10 3.76 -4.24 18.06
CA GLY A 10 2.54 -4.84 17.57
C GLY A 10 2.26 -4.58 16.10
N PHE A 11 1.28 -5.31 15.58
CA PHE A 11 0.83 -5.25 14.20
C PHE A 11 -0.40 -4.37 14.06
N VAL A 12 -0.41 -3.52 13.02
CA VAL A 12 -1.49 -2.56 12.75
C VAL A 12 -1.95 -2.69 11.30
N ALA A 13 -3.19 -3.13 11.09
CA ALA A 13 -3.77 -3.16 9.75
C ALA A 13 -4.20 -1.77 9.30
N VAL A 14 -3.85 -1.40 8.07
CA VAL A 14 -4.31 -0.15 7.45
C VAL A 14 -5.34 -0.49 6.38
N ILE A 15 -6.61 -0.20 6.65
CA ILE A 15 -7.74 -0.54 5.80
C ILE A 15 -8.53 0.71 5.39
N GLY A 16 -9.31 0.59 4.34
CA GLY A 16 -10.14 1.67 3.80
C GLY A 16 -10.39 1.44 2.32
N ARG A 17 -11.25 2.28 1.74
CA ARG A 17 -11.49 2.26 0.29
C ARG A 17 -10.21 2.51 -0.50
N PRO A 18 -10.18 2.17 -1.81
CA PRO A 18 -9.12 2.66 -2.68
C PRO A 18 -9.01 4.20 -2.64
N ASN A 19 -7.80 4.72 -2.76
CA ASN A 19 -7.48 6.16 -2.90
C ASN A 19 -7.77 7.06 -1.67
N VAL A 20 -8.10 6.51 -0.52
CA VAL A 20 -8.23 7.29 0.73
C VAL A 20 -6.88 7.72 1.34
N GLY A 21 -5.75 7.26 0.77
CA GLY A 21 -4.40 7.65 1.18
C GLY A 21 -3.70 6.67 2.13
N LYS A 22 -4.07 5.38 2.15
CA LYS A 22 -3.44 4.34 3.00
C LYS A 22 -1.93 4.22 2.77
N SER A 23 -1.52 3.97 1.53
CA SER A 23 -0.10 3.82 1.17
C SER A 23 0.68 5.12 1.35
N THR A 24 0.04 6.28 1.12
CA THR A 24 0.64 7.59 1.42
C THR A 24 0.92 7.72 2.91
N LEU A 25 -0.06 7.40 3.76
CA LEU A 25 0.09 7.43 5.22
C LEU A 25 1.25 6.55 5.67
N VAL A 26 1.29 5.29 5.23
CA VAL A 26 2.34 4.35 5.62
C VAL A 26 3.71 4.83 5.16
N ASN A 27 3.87 5.23 3.90
CA ASN A 27 5.14 5.77 3.39
C ASN A 27 5.61 7.00 4.16
N THR A 28 4.68 7.91 4.49
CA THR A 28 5.01 9.12 5.25
C THR A 28 5.47 8.78 6.68
N LEU A 29 4.81 7.83 7.35
CA LEU A 29 5.19 7.38 8.70
C LEU A 29 6.57 6.70 8.71
N ILE A 30 6.88 5.91 7.67
CA ILE A 30 8.19 5.22 7.53
C ILE A 30 9.30 6.19 7.07
N GLY A 31 8.94 7.30 6.41
CA GLY A 31 9.90 8.25 5.82
C GLY A 31 10.53 7.74 4.52
N GLN A 32 10.04 6.63 3.96
CA GLN A 32 10.54 6.04 2.72
C GLN A 32 9.40 5.46 1.88
N LYS A 33 9.58 5.46 0.55
CA LYS A 33 8.60 4.95 -0.41
C LYS A 33 8.73 3.43 -0.55
N ILE A 34 7.94 2.69 0.21
CA ILE A 34 7.85 1.22 0.16
C ILE A 34 6.59 0.79 -0.60
N ALA A 35 5.44 1.36 -0.26
CA ALA A 35 4.17 1.11 -0.94
C ALA A 35 3.98 2.08 -2.10
N ILE A 36 3.52 1.58 -3.25
CA ILE A 36 3.25 2.45 -4.40
C ILE A 36 2.01 3.29 -4.19
N MET A 37 2.01 4.48 -4.78
CA MET A 37 0.92 5.45 -4.67
C MET A 37 0.34 5.76 -6.04
N SER A 38 -0.99 5.74 -6.17
CA SER A 38 -1.68 6.16 -7.39
C SER A 38 -3.13 6.56 -7.08
N ASP A 39 -3.70 7.42 -7.92
CA ASP A 39 -5.13 7.75 -7.95
C ASP A 39 -6.00 6.62 -8.54
N LYS A 40 -5.39 5.55 -9.04
CA LYS A 40 -6.12 4.43 -9.65
C LYS A 40 -6.59 3.42 -8.61
N PRO A 41 -7.80 2.85 -8.74
CA PRO A 41 -8.22 1.73 -7.91
C PRO A 41 -7.28 0.52 -8.07
N GLN A 42 -7.17 -0.31 -7.02
CA GLN A 42 -6.29 -1.50 -7.00
C GLN A 42 -4.80 -1.17 -7.13
N THR A 43 -4.36 -0.04 -6.59
CA THR A 43 -2.94 0.33 -6.52
C THR A 43 -2.18 -0.70 -5.69
N THR A 44 -2.52 -0.92 -4.42
CA THR A 44 -2.00 -2.00 -3.59
C THR A 44 -2.74 -3.30 -3.91
N ARG A 45 -2.03 -4.37 -4.25
CA ARG A 45 -2.61 -5.68 -4.62
C ARG A 45 -2.26 -6.80 -3.66
N THR A 46 -1.14 -6.68 -2.97
CA THR A 46 -0.67 -7.60 -1.95
C THR A 46 -0.59 -6.89 -0.60
N ARG A 47 -0.53 -7.64 0.48
CA ARG A 47 -0.21 -7.09 1.79
C ARG A 47 1.25 -6.63 1.78
N ILE A 48 1.50 -5.38 2.15
CA ILE A 48 2.86 -4.83 2.29
C ILE A 48 3.11 -4.60 3.77
N LEU A 49 4.18 -5.18 4.28
CA LEU A 49 4.63 -5.00 5.66
C LEU A 49 5.63 -3.85 5.70
N CYS A 50 5.35 -2.87 6.56
CA CYS A 50 6.19 -1.69 6.78
C CYS A 50 6.45 -1.52 8.28
N ILE A 51 7.71 -1.35 8.67
CA ILE A 51 8.16 -1.34 10.05
C ILE A 51 8.59 0.07 10.43
N LEU A 52 7.99 0.61 11.48
CA LEU A 52 8.40 1.85 12.12
C LEU A 52 8.97 1.53 13.49
N THR A 53 10.27 1.73 13.67
CA THR A 53 10.93 1.58 14.96
C THR A 53 11.16 2.95 15.59
N GLN A 54 10.70 3.11 16.83
CA GLN A 54 10.90 4.27 17.70
C GLN A 54 11.54 3.81 19.02
N PRO A 55 12.11 4.70 19.83
CA PRO A 55 12.75 4.31 21.09
C PRO A 55 11.83 3.58 22.07
N ASP A 56 10.53 3.88 22.03
CA ASP A 56 9.50 3.35 22.95
C ASP A 56 8.57 2.32 22.30
N ALA A 57 8.60 2.18 20.95
CA ALA A 57 7.72 1.25 20.28
C ALA A 57 8.24 0.78 18.92
N GLN A 58 7.83 -0.43 18.50
CA GLN A 58 7.94 -0.89 17.12
C GLN A 58 6.55 -1.19 16.58
N ILE A 59 6.16 -0.46 15.53
CA ILE A 59 4.84 -0.58 14.90
C ILE A 59 5.01 -1.23 13.53
N VAL A 60 4.38 -2.38 13.35
CA VAL A 60 4.39 -3.11 12.07
C VAL A 60 3.10 -2.84 11.33
N PHE A 61 3.14 -1.91 10.38
CA PHE A 61 1.99 -1.60 9.54
C PHE A 61 1.81 -2.65 8.46
N LEU A 62 0.59 -3.09 8.29
CA LEU A 62 0.17 -3.96 7.20
C LEU A 62 -0.70 -3.14 6.24
N ASP A 63 -0.07 -2.56 5.19
CA ASP A 63 -0.83 -1.90 4.11
C ASP A 63 -1.55 -2.96 3.29
N THR A 64 -2.86 -2.84 3.21
CA THR A 64 -3.70 -3.83 2.57
C THR A 64 -4.32 -3.30 1.28
N PRO A 65 -4.65 -4.19 0.33
CA PRO A 65 -5.49 -3.82 -0.79
C PRO A 65 -6.77 -3.14 -0.31
N GLY A 66 -7.20 -2.11 -1.03
CA GLY A 66 -8.48 -1.46 -0.72
C GLY A 66 -9.64 -2.46 -0.79
N ILE A 67 -10.45 -2.53 0.26
CA ILE A 67 -11.59 -3.45 0.33
C ILE A 67 -12.70 -2.94 -0.59
N HIS A 68 -13.05 -3.76 -1.59
CA HIS A 68 -14.10 -3.49 -2.58
C HIS A 68 -14.75 -4.79 -3.04
N LYS A 69 -15.91 -4.70 -3.69
CA LYS A 69 -16.57 -5.89 -4.26
C LYS A 69 -15.75 -6.44 -5.43
N PRO A 70 -15.26 -7.70 -5.38
CA PRO A 70 -14.40 -8.25 -6.42
C PRO A 70 -15.15 -8.47 -7.74
N ARG A 71 -14.42 -8.34 -8.87
CA ARG A 71 -14.94 -8.58 -10.23
C ARG A 71 -14.16 -9.65 -10.98
N HIS A 72 -12.96 -10.01 -10.50
CA HIS A 72 -12.03 -10.97 -11.08
C HIS A 72 -11.37 -11.76 -9.96
N LYS A 73 -10.76 -12.90 -10.25
CA LYS A 73 -10.05 -13.72 -9.26
C LYS A 73 -8.95 -12.95 -8.53
N LEU A 74 -8.21 -12.09 -9.23
CA LEU A 74 -7.27 -11.17 -8.58
C LEU A 74 -7.96 -10.32 -7.49
N GLY A 75 -9.17 -9.81 -7.77
CA GLY A 75 -9.95 -9.05 -6.79
C GLY A 75 -10.37 -9.89 -5.59
N GLU A 76 -10.73 -11.15 -5.79
CA GLU A 76 -11.05 -12.09 -4.70
C GLU A 76 -9.84 -12.34 -3.81
N TYR A 77 -8.66 -12.54 -4.42
CA TYR A 77 -7.40 -12.64 -3.70
C TYR A 77 -7.11 -11.39 -2.86
N MET A 78 -7.27 -10.20 -3.43
CA MET A 78 -7.05 -8.93 -2.73
C MET A 78 -7.96 -8.77 -1.50
N VAL A 79 -9.26 -9.09 -1.63
CA VAL A 79 -10.21 -9.04 -0.51
C VAL A 79 -9.83 -10.05 0.56
N LYS A 80 -9.51 -11.29 0.18
CA LYS A 80 -9.09 -12.35 1.11
C LYS A 80 -7.83 -11.98 1.88
N ALA A 81 -6.84 -11.37 1.20
CA ALA A 81 -5.62 -10.88 1.83
C ALA A 81 -5.90 -9.77 2.86
N ALA A 82 -6.79 -8.82 2.54
CA ALA A 82 -7.19 -7.77 3.46
C ALA A 82 -7.97 -8.34 4.67
N GLU A 83 -8.93 -9.24 4.46
CA GLU A 83 -9.73 -9.86 5.54
C GLU A 83 -8.89 -10.77 6.44
N GLY A 84 -7.94 -11.52 5.88
CA GLY A 84 -7.00 -12.35 6.65
C GLY A 84 -6.18 -11.52 7.63
N THR A 85 -5.70 -10.37 7.18
CA THR A 85 -4.91 -9.45 7.99
C THR A 85 -5.64 -8.97 9.25
N LEU A 86 -6.96 -8.76 9.19
CA LEU A 86 -7.74 -8.25 10.33
C LEU A 86 -7.73 -9.18 11.57
N LYS A 87 -7.46 -10.46 11.38
CA LYS A 87 -7.44 -11.44 12.48
C LYS A 87 -6.13 -11.46 13.25
N GLU A 88 -5.04 -11.06 12.59
CA GLU A 88 -3.66 -11.23 13.07
C GLU A 88 -3.08 -9.97 13.71
N VAL A 89 -3.79 -8.83 13.68
CA VAL A 89 -3.28 -7.54 14.15
C VAL A 89 -3.75 -7.18 15.56
N ASP A 90 -3.05 -6.23 16.20
CA ASP A 90 -3.37 -5.71 17.52
C ASP A 90 -4.32 -4.52 17.45
N ALA A 91 -4.22 -3.71 16.39
CA ALA A 91 -5.11 -2.59 16.13
C ALA A 91 -5.39 -2.43 14.62
N ILE A 92 -6.46 -1.70 14.30
CA ILE A 92 -6.89 -1.46 12.93
C ILE A 92 -7.04 0.05 12.72
N LEU A 93 -6.40 0.60 11.68
CA LEU A 93 -6.63 1.94 11.18
C LEU A 93 -7.67 1.88 10.06
N PHE A 94 -8.84 2.42 10.31
CA PHE A 94 -9.84 2.62 9.27
C PHE A 94 -9.67 4.01 8.68
N VAL A 95 -9.01 4.08 7.52
CA VAL A 95 -8.68 5.34 6.83
C VAL A 95 -9.83 5.73 5.90
N VAL A 96 -10.31 6.95 6.06
CA VAL A 96 -11.37 7.55 5.22
C VAL A 96 -10.90 8.87 4.62
N ASP A 97 -11.46 9.24 3.49
CA ASP A 97 -11.18 10.49 2.78
C ASP A 97 -12.16 11.58 3.25
N ALA A 98 -11.63 12.67 3.81
CA ALA A 98 -12.45 13.80 4.28
C ALA A 98 -13.19 14.52 3.15
N THR A 99 -12.75 14.40 1.91
CA THR A 99 -13.38 15.05 0.74
C THR A 99 -14.57 14.27 0.20
N GLU A 100 -14.72 12.99 0.61
CA GLU A 100 -15.77 12.11 0.11
C GLU A 100 -16.85 11.87 1.17
N LYS A 101 -18.10 11.73 0.71
CA LYS A 101 -19.19 11.32 1.58
C LYS A 101 -19.12 9.81 1.84
N MET A 102 -19.46 9.41 3.08
CA MET A 102 -19.65 8.01 3.41
C MET A 102 -20.66 7.36 2.45
N GLY A 103 -20.29 6.24 1.85
CA GLY A 103 -21.08 5.53 0.87
C GLY A 103 -21.10 4.01 1.07
N PRO A 104 -21.62 3.25 0.10
CA PRO A 104 -21.75 1.79 0.22
C PRO A 104 -20.42 1.07 0.49
N GLY A 105 -19.28 1.64 0.06
CA GLY A 105 -17.95 1.07 0.29
C GLY A 105 -17.56 1.11 1.77
N GLU A 106 -17.79 2.23 2.44
CA GLU A 106 -17.54 2.37 3.88
C GLU A 106 -18.47 1.48 4.70
N PHE A 107 -19.74 1.40 4.35
CA PHE A 107 -20.70 0.49 5.03
C PHE A 107 -20.25 -0.97 4.90
N TYR A 108 -19.80 -1.37 3.73
CA TYR A 108 -19.27 -2.71 3.50
C TYR A 108 -18.04 -3.04 4.37
N ILE A 109 -17.16 -2.05 4.61
CA ILE A 109 -16.00 -2.19 5.49
C ILE A 109 -16.45 -2.22 6.95
N LEU A 110 -17.32 -1.31 7.37
CA LEU A 110 -17.82 -1.24 8.76
C LEU A 110 -18.52 -2.53 9.19
N GLU A 111 -19.29 -3.17 8.31
CA GLU A 111 -19.92 -4.46 8.57
C GLU A 111 -18.87 -5.54 8.90
N ARG A 112 -17.74 -5.55 8.20
CA ARG A 112 -16.63 -6.48 8.47
C ARG A 112 -15.90 -6.15 9.76
N LEU A 113 -15.74 -4.87 10.06
CA LEU A 113 -15.12 -4.42 11.30
C LEU A 113 -15.96 -4.80 12.53
N GLN A 114 -17.29 -4.81 12.43
CA GLN A 114 -18.17 -5.26 13.50
C GLN A 114 -17.92 -6.72 13.91
N ALA A 115 -17.43 -7.54 12.98
CA ALA A 115 -17.10 -8.94 13.27
C ALA A 115 -15.72 -9.10 13.95
N THR A 116 -14.93 -8.02 14.06
CA THR A 116 -13.62 -8.06 14.72
C THR A 116 -13.77 -7.66 16.18
N MET A 117 -12.95 -8.26 17.06
CA MET A 117 -12.84 -7.83 18.47
C MET A 117 -11.65 -6.87 18.69
N LYS A 118 -11.07 -6.39 17.61
CA LYS A 118 -9.87 -5.54 17.66
C LYS A 118 -10.22 -4.06 17.81
N PRO A 119 -9.40 -3.26 18.50
CA PRO A 119 -9.57 -1.82 18.53
C PRO A 119 -9.45 -1.22 17.13
N VAL A 120 -10.44 -0.41 16.74
CA VAL A 120 -10.50 0.27 15.45
C VAL A 120 -10.35 1.77 15.67
N ILE A 121 -9.31 2.37 15.10
CA ILE A 121 -9.07 3.81 15.11
C ILE A 121 -9.57 4.38 13.79
N LEU A 122 -10.48 5.34 13.82
CA LEU A 122 -10.91 6.11 12.66
C LEU A 122 -9.85 7.15 12.32
N VAL A 123 -9.31 7.07 11.11
CA VAL A 123 -8.34 8.04 10.57
C VAL A 123 -9.01 8.84 9.46
N VAL A 124 -9.36 10.09 9.74
CA VAL A 124 -9.95 11.01 8.75
C VAL A 124 -8.81 11.73 8.04
N ASN A 125 -8.48 11.28 6.84
CA ASN A 125 -7.34 11.76 6.06
C ASN A 125 -7.74 12.83 5.05
N LYS A 126 -6.75 13.54 4.52
CA LYS A 126 -6.85 14.64 3.54
C LYS A 126 -7.51 15.89 4.10
N LEU A 127 -7.24 16.21 5.36
CA LEU A 127 -7.71 17.45 5.99
C LEU A 127 -7.22 18.73 5.30
N ASP A 128 -6.11 18.63 4.58
CA ASP A 128 -5.53 19.70 3.76
C ASP A 128 -6.45 20.15 2.60
N LEU A 129 -7.42 19.29 2.22
CA LEU A 129 -8.34 19.52 1.10
C LEU A 129 -9.73 19.98 1.53
N ILE A 130 -9.98 20.18 2.83
CA ILE A 130 -11.27 20.65 3.35
C ILE A 130 -11.09 21.81 4.34
N ASP A 131 -12.16 22.56 4.58
CA ASP A 131 -12.19 23.56 5.64
C ASP A 131 -12.26 22.88 7.01
N LYS A 132 -11.56 23.43 8.00
CA LYS A 132 -11.48 22.86 9.38
C LYS A 132 -12.85 22.62 10.02
N GLU A 133 -13.84 23.47 9.70
CA GLU A 133 -15.21 23.37 10.20
C GLU A 133 -15.95 22.14 9.69
N GLN A 134 -15.54 21.59 8.55
CA GLN A 134 -16.12 20.39 7.93
C GLN A 134 -15.67 19.09 8.61
N ALA A 135 -14.56 19.10 9.34
CA ALA A 135 -14.00 17.90 9.96
C ALA A 135 -14.94 17.30 11.03
N LEU A 136 -15.51 18.13 11.92
CA LEU A 136 -16.39 17.66 12.99
C LEU A 136 -17.68 16.98 12.49
N PRO A 137 -18.42 17.54 11.51
CA PRO A 137 -19.57 16.86 10.89
C PRO A 137 -19.21 15.50 10.29
N ILE A 138 -18.06 15.39 9.62
CA ILE A 138 -17.58 14.13 9.04
C ILE A 138 -17.34 13.10 10.15
N ILE A 139 -16.57 13.46 11.17
CA ILE A 139 -16.29 12.60 12.34
C ILE A 139 -17.61 12.14 12.99
N SER A 140 -18.53 13.06 13.25
CA SER A 140 -19.82 12.75 13.88
C SER A 140 -20.65 11.76 13.06
N HIS A 141 -20.56 11.85 11.73
CA HIS A 141 -21.26 10.92 10.84
C HIS A 141 -20.73 9.49 10.97
N TYR A 142 -19.39 9.32 11.04
CA TYR A 142 -18.76 7.99 11.20
C TYR A 142 -18.97 7.43 12.61
N THR A 143 -18.80 8.24 13.66
CA THR A 143 -18.97 7.82 15.06
C THR A 143 -20.40 7.48 15.40
N GLY A 144 -21.37 8.05 14.70
CA GLY A 144 -22.79 7.66 14.78
C GLY A 144 -23.12 6.29 14.17
N LYS A 145 -22.19 5.68 13.42
CA LYS A 145 -22.38 4.37 12.76
C LYS A 145 -21.55 3.25 13.37
N TYR A 146 -20.44 3.57 14.04
CA TYR A 146 -19.54 2.59 14.61
C TYR A 146 -18.84 3.16 15.86
N SER A 147 -18.64 2.32 16.88
CA SER A 147 -17.92 2.70 18.11
C SER A 147 -16.41 2.52 17.89
N PHE A 148 -15.73 3.59 17.49
CA PHE A 148 -14.29 3.59 17.32
C PHE A 148 -13.57 3.67 18.66
N ALA A 149 -12.42 3.01 18.77
CA ALA A 149 -11.53 3.05 19.92
C ALA A 149 -10.82 4.42 20.04
N GLY A 150 -10.56 5.06 18.88
CA GLY A 150 -9.98 6.40 18.77
C GLY A 150 -10.39 7.06 17.45
N VAL A 151 -10.25 8.38 17.39
CA VAL A 151 -10.52 9.18 16.17
C VAL A 151 -9.41 10.19 15.99
N VAL A 152 -8.69 10.11 14.88
CA VAL A 152 -7.58 11.01 14.59
C VAL A 152 -7.74 11.61 13.18
N PRO A 153 -8.05 12.91 13.08
CA PRO A 153 -8.03 13.62 11.81
C PRO A 153 -6.58 13.98 11.42
N ILE A 154 -6.20 13.70 10.18
CA ILE A 154 -4.82 13.88 9.66
C ILE A 154 -4.77 14.47 8.25
N SER A 155 -3.61 14.97 7.86
CA SER A 155 -3.17 15.03 6.48
C SER A 155 -1.90 14.21 6.32
N ALA A 156 -1.98 13.07 5.64
CA ALA A 156 -0.81 12.25 5.36
C ALA A 156 0.15 12.95 4.39
N ALA A 157 -0.37 13.73 3.44
CA ALA A 157 0.43 14.47 2.46
C ALA A 157 1.22 15.61 3.10
N GLU A 158 0.57 16.38 3.99
CA GLU A 158 1.16 17.55 4.68
C GLU A 158 1.76 17.20 6.06
N GLN A 159 1.80 15.92 6.42
CA GLN A 159 2.34 15.39 7.68
C GLN A 159 1.68 15.99 8.94
N VAL A 160 0.39 16.32 8.86
CA VAL A 160 -0.35 16.93 9.98
C VAL A 160 -0.94 15.85 10.88
N ASN A 161 -0.77 16.00 12.21
CA ASN A 161 -1.27 15.13 13.28
C ASN A 161 -0.78 13.67 13.22
N LEU A 162 0.35 13.38 12.58
CA LEU A 162 0.89 12.02 12.52
C LEU A 162 1.41 11.55 13.88
N ASP A 163 2.03 12.43 14.67
CA ASP A 163 2.47 12.09 16.03
C ASP A 163 1.28 11.70 16.91
N SER A 164 0.18 12.46 16.83
CA SER A 164 -1.05 12.13 17.57
C SER A 164 -1.64 10.78 17.14
N LEU A 165 -1.50 10.41 15.87
CA LEU A 165 -1.91 9.09 15.37
C LEU A 165 -1.00 7.99 15.95
N LEU A 166 0.31 8.19 15.98
CA LEU A 166 1.25 7.23 16.55
C LEU A 166 0.99 7.04 18.05
N ASP A 167 0.77 8.12 18.79
CA ASP A 167 0.43 8.07 20.23
C ASP A 167 -0.88 7.33 20.48
N GLU A 168 -1.89 7.52 19.60
CA GLU A 168 -3.14 6.80 19.71
C GLU A 168 -2.95 5.30 19.44
N ILE A 169 -2.17 4.92 18.41
CA ILE A 169 -1.84 3.52 18.10
C ILE A 169 -1.14 2.84 19.28
N LYS A 170 -0.13 3.48 19.88
CA LYS A 170 0.65 2.93 20.99
C LYS A 170 -0.18 2.53 22.21
N LYS A 171 -1.39 3.11 22.40
CA LYS A 171 -2.28 2.73 23.52
C LYS A 171 -2.77 1.29 23.40
N TYR A 172 -2.84 0.75 22.18
CA TYR A 172 -3.42 -0.56 21.88
C TYR A 172 -2.36 -1.63 21.59
N LEU A 173 -1.08 -1.24 21.51
CA LEU A 173 0.00 -2.21 21.33
C LEU A 173 0.35 -2.92 22.62
N PRO A 174 0.62 -4.25 22.57
CA PRO A 174 1.11 -4.98 23.71
C PRO A 174 2.54 -4.57 24.10
N GLU A 175 2.86 -4.71 25.37
CA GLU A 175 4.23 -4.63 25.86
C GLU A 175 5.03 -5.85 25.35
N GLY A 176 6.22 -5.59 24.81
CA GLY A 176 7.05 -6.66 24.25
C GLY A 176 8.32 -6.14 23.57
N PRO A 177 9.24 -7.05 23.23
CA PRO A 177 10.47 -6.70 22.51
C PRO A 177 10.17 -6.32 21.07
N GLN A 178 11.15 -5.73 20.40
CA GLN A 178 11.12 -5.54 18.96
C GLN A 178 11.02 -6.89 18.23
N TYR A 179 10.20 -6.95 17.19
CA TYR A 179 10.02 -8.15 16.34
C TYR A 179 11.05 -8.21 15.21
N TYR A 180 11.52 -7.04 14.77
CA TYR A 180 12.44 -6.86 13.63
C TYR A 180 13.65 -6.02 14.03
N PRO A 181 14.80 -6.16 13.34
CA PRO A 181 15.95 -5.28 13.52
C PRO A 181 15.59 -3.80 13.41
N GLU A 182 16.29 -2.94 14.14
CA GLU A 182 15.97 -1.51 14.25
C GLU A 182 16.03 -0.76 12.91
N ASP A 183 16.94 -1.18 12.02
CA ASP A 183 17.17 -0.62 10.69
C ASP A 183 16.27 -1.22 9.60
N MET A 184 15.48 -2.23 9.95
CA MET A 184 14.59 -2.89 9.00
C MET A 184 13.28 -2.11 8.84
N ILE A 185 12.97 -1.69 7.62
CA ILE A 185 11.76 -0.92 7.28
C ILE A 185 10.68 -1.73 6.58
N THR A 186 11.03 -2.90 6.04
CA THR A 186 10.10 -3.85 5.38
C THR A 186 10.73 -5.23 5.29
N ASP A 187 9.91 -6.27 5.25
CA ASP A 187 10.35 -7.65 4.96
C ASP A 187 10.20 -8.01 3.47
N GLN A 188 9.69 -7.06 2.67
CA GLN A 188 9.45 -7.33 1.25
C GLN A 188 10.77 -7.46 0.49
N PRO A 189 10.91 -8.50 -0.37
CA PRO A 189 12.07 -8.61 -1.25
C PRO A 189 12.22 -7.37 -2.14
N GLU A 190 13.43 -6.83 -2.28
CA GLU A 190 13.71 -5.66 -3.12
C GLU A 190 13.15 -5.82 -4.54
N ARG A 191 13.22 -7.04 -5.11
CA ARG A 191 12.66 -7.35 -6.44
C ARG A 191 11.17 -7.05 -6.54
N LEU A 192 10.42 -7.30 -5.47
CA LEU A 192 8.98 -7.02 -5.43
C LEU A 192 8.72 -5.51 -5.40
N ILE A 193 9.47 -4.78 -4.57
CA ILE A 193 9.36 -3.31 -4.49
C ILE A 193 9.71 -2.68 -5.83
N VAL A 194 10.78 -3.15 -6.48
CA VAL A 194 11.20 -2.70 -7.82
C VAL A 194 10.10 -2.95 -8.86
N ALA A 195 9.49 -4.15 -8.86
CA ALA A 195 8.38 -4.46 -9.76
C ALA A 195 7.19 -3.51 -9.54
N GLU A 196 6.86 -3.23 -8.29
CA GLU A 196 5.79 -2.30 -7.94
C GLU A 196 6.12 -0.85 -8.34
N LEU A 197 7.36 -0.38 -8.17
CA LEU A 197 7.78 0.95 -8.64
C LEU A 197 7.63 1.10 -10.18
N VAL A 198 7.98 0.07 -10.94
CA VAL A 198 7.72 0.06 -12.39
C VAL A 198 6.21 0.09 -12.67
N ARG A 199 5.42 -0.73 -11.96
CA ARG A 199 3.95 -0.78 -12.12
C ARG A 199 3.31 0.56 -11.80
N GLU A 200 3.76 1.27 -10.77
CA GLU A 200 3.28 2.61 -10.43
C GLU A 200 3.41 3.58 -11.62
N LYS A 201 4.54 3.57 -12.34
CA LYS A 201 4.72 4.48 -13.48
C LYS A 201 3.76 4.14 -14.62
N VAL A 202 3.49 2.84 -14.83
CA VAL A 202 2.45 2.44 -15.77
C VAL A 202 1.08 2.96 -15.32
N LEU A 203 0.73 2.87 -14.03
CA LEU A 203 -0.54 3.39 -13.49
C LEU A 203 -0.68 4.90 -13.73
N HIS A 204 0.39 5.67 -13.52
CA HIS A 204 0.38 7.13 -13.69
C HIS A 204 0.27 7.56 -15.13
N LEU A 205 0.93 6.85 -16.04
CA LEU A 205 1.03 7.24 -17.46
C LEU A 205 -0.07 6.64 -18.33
N THR A 206 -0.90 5.73 -17.80
CA THR A 206 -1.99 5.11 -18.56
C THR A 206 -3.36 5.39 -17.95
N ARG A 207 -4.41 5.14 -18.73
CA ARG A 207 -5.80 5.43 -18.37
C ARG A 207 -6.69 4.22 -18.67
N ASP A 208 -7.96 4.37 -18.34
CA ASP A 208 -9.04 3.42 -18.60
C ASP A 208 -8.76 2.04 -17.98
N GLU A 209 -8.81 0.97 -18.71
CA GLU A 209 -8.63 -0.40 -18.23
C GLU A 209 -7.17 -0.88 -18.14
N ILE A 210 -6.20 -0.16 -18.73
CA ILE A 210 -4.79 -0.58 -18.73
C ILE A 210 -4.21 -0.69 -17.32
N PRO A 211 -4.39 0.30 -16.42
CA PRO A 211 -3.94 0.21 -15.04
C PRO A 211 -4.36 -1.08 -14.32
N HIS A 212 -5.56 -1.57 -14.63
CA HIS A 212 -6.12 -2.77 -14.01
C HIS A 212 -5.58 -4.07 -14.62
N ALA A 213 -5.11 -4.03 -15.86
CA ALA A 213 -4.69 -5.19 -16.65
C ALA A 213 -3.17 -5.44 -16.64
N VAL A 214 -2.39 -4.62 -15.90
CA VAL A 214 -0.93 -4.69 -15.87
C VAL A 214 -0.43 -5.47 -14.66
N ALA A 215 0.54 -6.38 -14.88
CA ALA A 215 1.43 -6.93 -13.86
C ALA A 215 2.87 -6.67 -14.26
N VAL A 216 3.78 -6.64 -13.29
CA VAL A 216 5.22 -6.49 -13.53
C VAL A 216 5.96 -7.59 -12.78
N GLU A 217 6.93 -8.19 -13.42
CA GLU A 217 7.81 -9.20 -12.85
C GLU A 217 9.26 -8.79 -13.11
N VAL A 218 10.11 -8.89 -12.11
CA VAL A 218 11.56 -8.71 -12.25
C VAL A 218 12.15 -10.06 -12.62
N ASP A 219 12.58 -10.20 -13.88
CA ASP A 219 13.18 -11.43 -14.42
C ASP A 219 14.59 -11.64 -13.85
N GLU A 220 15.37 -10.54 -13.78
CA GLU A 220 16.77 -10.56 -13.34
C GLU A 220 17.11 -9.29 -12.57
N MET A 221 17.86 -9.44 -11.48
CA MET A 221 18.42 -8.34 -10.69
C MET A 221 19.80 -8.77 -10.18
N THR A 222 20.85 -8.10 -10.65
CA THR A 222 22.25 -8.45 -10.36
C THR A 222 23.07 -7.20 -10.11
N THR A 223 23.91 -7.23 -9.07
CA THR A 223 24.89 -6.18 -8.79
C THR A 223 26.14 -6.46 -9.61
N ARG A 224 26.63 -5.47 -10.35
CA ARG A 224 27.85 -5.51 -11.15
C ARG A 224 29.10 -5.22 -10.30
N PRO A 225 30.30 -5.54 -10.77
CA PRO A 225 31.53 -5.27 -10.03
C PRO A 225 31.81 -3.80 -9.68
N ASN A 226 31.15 -2.87 -10.33
CA ASN A 226 31.23 -1.42 -10.08
C ASN A 226 30.08 -0.90 -9.20
N ASP A 227 29.38 -1.76 -8.47
CA ASP A 227 28.22 -1.50 -7.63
C ASP A 227 26.97 -0.95 -8.37
N ASP A 228 27.00 -0.93 -9.71
CA ASP A 228 25.78 -0.64 -10.50
C ASP A 228 24.84 -1.86 -10.46
N VAL A 229 23.54 -1.62 -10.37
CA VAL A 229 22.54 -2.69 -10.38
C VAL A 229 21.91 -2.82 -11.76
N TYR A 230 22.02 -4.00 -12.36
CA TYR A 230 21.27 -4.35 -13.57
C TYR A 230 19.94 -4.99 -13.21
N ILE A 231 18.87 -4.48 -13.81
CA ILE A 231 17.52 -5.00 -13.60
C ILE A 231 16.86 -5.22 -14.96
N ARG A 232 16.34 -6.43 -15.19
CA ARG A 232 15.45 -6.72 -16.30
C ARG A 232 14.06 -7.04 -15.75
N ALA A 233 13.05 -6.30 -16.22
CA ALA A 233 11.68 -6.50 -15.80
C ALA A 233 10.72 -6.59 -17.01
N THR A 234 9.71 -7.44 -16.88
CA THR A 234 8.67 -7.63 -17.89
C THR A 234 7.35 -7.06 -17.40
N ILE A 235 6.77 -6.17 -18.19
CA ILE A 235 5.42 -5.64 -18.02
C ILE A 235 4.47 -6.56 -18.77
N TYR A 236 3.54 -7.20 -18.07
CA TYR A 236 2.52 -8.07 -18.65
C TYR A 236 1.20 -7.32 -18.81
N VAL A 237 0.57 -7.52 -19.95
CA VAL A 237 -0.78 -7.01 -20.28
C VAL A 237 -1.64 -8.14 -20.82
N GLU A 238 -2.96 -7.94 -20.94
CA GLU A 238 -3.88 -9.00 -21.40
C GLU A 238 -4.07 -9.04 -22.91
N ARG A 239 -3.84 -7.90 -23.64
CA ARG A 239 -4.15 -7.76 -25.07
C ARG A 239 -3.02 -7.05 -25.81
N ASP A 240 -2.90 -7.35 -27.12
CA ASP A 240 -1.90 -6.70 -27.99
C ASP A 240 -2.14 -5.18 -28.14
N SER A 241 -3.39 -4.73 -28.14
CA SER A 241 -3.73 -3.31 -28.13
C SER A 241 -3.14 -2.57 -26.90
N GLN A 242 -3.23 -3.18 -25.72
CA GLN A 242 -2.64 -2.65 -24.49
C GLN A 242 -1.11 -2.64 -24.56
N LYS A 243 -0.50 -3.70 -25.12
CA LYS A 243 0.96 -3.75 -25.36
C LYS A 243 1.40 -2.59 -26.24
N GLY A 244 0.67 -2.29 -27.32
CA GLY A 244 0.96 -1.16 -28.21
C GLY A 244 0.93 0.18 -27.49
N ILE A 245 -0.02 0.40 -26.56
CA ILE A 245 -0.13 1.63 -25.75
C ILE A 245 1.04 1.74 -24.77
N ILE A 246 1.41 0.66 -24.08
CA ILE A 246 2.56 0.66 -23.11
C ILE A 246 3.88 0.91 -23.85
N ILE A 247 4.07 0.40 -25.06
CA ILE A 247 5.27 0.69 -25.85
C ILE A 247 5.24 2.13 -26.35
N GLY A 248 4.08 2.59 -26.84
CA GLY A 248 3.91 3.89 -27.44
C GLY A 248 4.56 4.02 -28.81
N ALA A 249 4.33 5.17 -29.48
CA ALA A 249 4.91 5.46 -30.78
C ALA A 249 6.46 5.42 -30.70
N LYS A 250 7.09 4.55 -31.48
CA LYS A 250 8.56 4.35 -31.48
C LYS A 250 9.16 4.10 -30.09
N GLY A 251 8.41 3.50 -29.16
CA GLY A 251 8.88 3.17 -27.82
C GLY A 251 8.90 4.34 -26.80
N THR A 252 8.28 5.47 -27.11
CA THR A 252 8.33 6.68 -26.27
C THR A 252 7.74 6.47 -24.89
N MET A 253 6.56 5.81 -24.78
CA MET A 253 5.89 5.56 -23.50
C MET A 253 6.73 4.61 -22.62
N LEU A 254 7.24 3.52 -23.19
CA LEU A 254 8.07 2.57 -22.44
C LEU A 254 9.37 3.21 -21.94
N LYS A 255 9.96 4.10 -22.74
CA LYS A 255 11.15 4.88 -22.35
C LYS A 255 10.85 5.82 -21.19
N GLU A 256 9.70 6.47 -21.19
CA GLU A 256 9.25 7.38 -20.12
C GLU A 256 8.99 6.60 -18.83
N ILE A 257 8.26 5.48 -18.91
CA ILE A 257 8.05 4.55 -17.78
C ILE A 257 9.41 4.16 -17.17
N GLY A 258 10.35 3.73 -18.03
CA GLY A 258 11.68 3.30 -17.60
C GLY A 258 12.50 4.42 -16.95
N ALA A 259 12.44 5.63 -17.46
CA ALA A 259 13.15 6.78 -16.89
C ALA A 259 12.65 7.15 -15.50
N LEU A 260 11.32 7.24 -15.33
CA LEU A 260 10.68 7.56 -14.05
C LEU A 260 10.88 6.44 -13.02
N ALA A 261 10.69 5.18 -13.41
CA ALA A 261 10.89 4.05 -12.52
C ALA A 261 12.36 3.94 -12.06
N ARG A 262 13.32 4.12 -12.97
CA ARG A 262 14.74 4.09 -12.64
C ARG A 262 15.13 5.13 -11.60
N ALA A 263 14.58 6.34 -11.65
CA ALA A 263 14.84 7.37 -10.65
C ALA A 263 14.41 6.92 -9.25
N ASP A 264 13.20 6.39 -9.11
CA ASP A 264 12.71 5.90 -7.82
C ASP A 264 13.49 4.66 -7.32
N ILE A 265 13.86 3.74 -8.22
CA ILE A 265 14.63 2.55 -7.88
C ILE A 265 16.05 2.94 -7.43
N GLN A 266 16.69 3.92 -8.06
CA GLN A 266 17.99 4.44 -7.63
C GLN A 266 17.93 5.05 -6.24
N ASN A 267 16.87 5.79 -5.93
CA ASN A 267 16.65 6.34 -4.60
C ASN A 267 16.45 5.24 -3.55
N LEU A 268 15.74 4.18 -3.91
CA LEU A 268 15.51 3.03 -3.02
C LEU A 268 16.82 2.26 -2.72
N LEU A 269 17.58 1.94 -3.77
CA LEU A 269 18.76 1.08 -3.66
C LEU A 269 20.06 1.84 -3.30
N GLY A 270 20.06 3.17 -3.38
CA GLY A 270 21.26 3.98 -3.15
C GLY A 270 22.37 3.79 -4.20
N SER A 271 22.07 3.12 -5.32
CA SER A 271 23.04 2.73 -6.36
C SER A 271 22.57 3.15 -7.74
N LYS A 272 23.48 3.26 -8.70
CA LYS A 272 23.12 3.45 -10.11
C LYS A 272 22.40 2.22 -10.64
N VAL A 273 21.33 2.47 -11.41
CA VAL A 273 20.49 1.38 -11.95
C VAL A 273 20.47 1.42 -13.47
N PHE A 274 20.69 0.26 -14.07
CA PHE A 274 20.41 0.01 -15.48
C PHE A 274 19.14 -0.84 -15.57
N LEU A 275 18.04 -0.21 -16.02
CA LEU A 275 16.71 -0.81 -16.09
C LEU A 275 16.36 -1.16 -17.55
N ASP A 276 16.19 -2.46 -17.82
CA ASP A 276 15.74 -3.03 -19.10
C ASP A 276 14.28 -3.49 -18.98
N LEU A 277 13.38 -2.88 -19.77
CA LEU A 277 11.95 -3.14 -19.71
C LEU A 277 11.43 -3.85 -20.97
N TRP A 278 10.70 -4.93 -20.76
CA TRP A 278 10.03 -5.70 -21.79
C TRP A 278 8.51 -5.66 -21.61
N VAL A 279 7.76 -5.80 -22.72
CA VAL A 279 6.28 -5.88 -22.67
C VAL A 279 5.82 -7.16 -23.33
N LYS A 280 5.08 -7.99 -22.59
CA LYS A 280 4.54 -9.28 -23.06
C LYS A 280 3.03 -9.36 -22.85
N VAL A 281 2.34 -10.09 -23.73
CA VAL A 281 0.91 -10.37 -23.58
C VAL A 281 0.72 -11.70 -22.84
N ARG A 282 -0.10 -11.67 -21.78
CA ARG A 282 -0.59 -12.85 -21.04
C ARG A 282 -2.11 -12.76 -20.95
N LYS A 283 -2.81 -13.42 -21.87
CA LYS A 283 -4.28 -13.37 -21.95
C LYS A 283 -4.94 -13.85 -20.67
N ASP A 284 -5.91 -13.07 -20.18
CA ASP A 284 -6.77 -13.38 -19.04
C ASP A 284 -6.00 -13.73 -17.75
N TRP A 285 -4.81 -13.14 -17.56
CA TRP A 285 -3.94 -13.49 -16.44
C TRP A 285 -4.60 -13.23 -15.06
N ARG A 286 -5.52 -12.24 -14.98
CA ARG A 286 -6.25 -11.90 -13.74
C ARG A 286 -7.24 -12.97 -13.29
N ASP A 287 -7.63 -13.89 -14.17
CA ASP A 287 -8.63 -14.94 -13.94
C ASP A 287 -8.02 -16.36 -13.95
N ARG A 288 -6.67 -16.48 -14.07
CA ARG A 288 -5.96 -17.76 -14.12
C ARG A 288 -5.11 -17.98 -12.87
N ASP A 289 -5.56 -18.88 -11.98
CA ASP A 289 -4.89 -19.17 -10.69
C ASP A 289 -3.39 -19.52 -10.82
N GLY A 290 -3.01 -20.30 -11.84
CA GLY A 290 -1.61 -20.66 -12.07
C GLY A 290 -0.73 -19.45 -12.44
N ILE A 291 -1.28 -18.48 -13.17
CA ILE A 291 -0.55 -17.26 -13.53
C ILE A 291 -0.51 -16.30 -12.34
N LEU A 292 -1.62 -16.18 -11.61
CA LEU A 292 -1.68 -15.37 -10.39
C LEU A 292 -0.63 -15.82 -9.38
N ARG A 293 -0.48 -17.13 -9.16
CA ARG A 293 0.58 -17.67 -8.28
C ARG A 293 1.98 -17.32 -8.76
N ASN A 294 2.25 -17.38 -10.06
CA ASN A 294 3.56 -17.00 -10.61
C ASN A 294 3.88 -15.51 -10.39
N PHE A 295 2.87 -14.64 -10.36
CA PHE A 295 3.01 -13.22 -10.06
C PHE A 295 3.00 -12.91 -8.55
N GLY A 296 3.07 -13.92 -7.69
CA GLY A 296 3.04 -13.74 -6.24
C GLY A 296 1.65 -13.53 -5.64
N PHE A 297 0.58 -13.70 -6.43
CA PHE A 297 -0.79 -13.67 -5.96
C PHE A 297 -1.26 -15.09 -5.64
N GLY A 298 -1.03 -15.59 -4.44
CA GLY A 298 -1.41 -16.94 -4.02
C GLY A 298 -1.21 -17.14 -2.53
N GLU A 299 -1.86 -18.15 -1.95
CA GLU A 299 -1.54 -18.57 -0.59
C GLU A 299 -0.11 -19.14 -0.59
N GLU A 300 0.75 -18.61 0.27
CA GLU A 300 1.97 -19.31 0.68
C GLU A 300 1.52 -20.63 1.35
N ARG A 301 2.12 -21.73 0.90
CA ARG A 301 1.87 -23.07 1.46
C ARG A 301 2.62 -23.24 2.77
#